data_a5c26e6332eeed6ea4d1a6a06d60326e
#
_entry.id   a5c26e6332eeed6ea4d1a6a06d60326e
#
_cell.length_a   1.000
_cell.length_b   1.000
_cell.length_c   1.000
_cell.angle_alpha   90.00
_cell.angle_beta   90.00
_cell.angle_gamma   90.00
#
_symmetry.space_group_name_H-M   'P 1'
#
loop_
_entity.id
_entity.type
_entity.pdbx_description
1 polymer ?
#
loop_
_entity_poly.entity_id
_entity_poly.type
_entity_poly.pdbx_seq_one_letter_code
_entity_poly.pdbx_strand_id
1 'polypeptide(L)'
;WAHYAAQSKGLLDHLNIKRAHIMGGCMGCCPVVAFGVAYPEATLSMVLWWPVGGARYRINGHQRFAQHLSYVQQLGLAEVVALATGTGKSFNEDPRGGPWASVIRRDRAFAESYARQDVERYQLLVASMGRTLFDRDTAPGAEPEDLLRLDLPALVIPGRDPSHATSAARYLEECLPRSEYWDVLPEGQTEDTAPARVLQFLNS
;
A
#
# COMPACT_ATOMS: atom_id res chain seq x y z
N TRP A 1 5.81 -8.07 -0.78
CA TRP A 1 4.45 -8.13 -1.36
C TRP A 1 3.98 -9.56 -1.59
N ALA A 2 4.88 -10.50 -1.89
CA ALA A 2 4.53 -11.90 -2.12
C ALA A 2 3.73 -12.55 -0.97
N HIS A 3 4.04 -12.21 0.29
CA HIS A 3 3.28 -12.70 1.44
C HIS A 3 1.82 -12.21 1.44
N TYR A 4 1.56 -10.96 1.07
CA TYR A 4 0.20 -10.44 0.96
C TYR A 4 -0.57 -11.13 -0.17
N ALA A 5 0.06 -11.35 -1.30
CA ALA A 5 -0.53 -12.10 -2.40
C ALA A 5 -0.89 -13.54 -1.97
N ALA A 6 0.03 -14.24 -1.28
CA ALA A 6 -0.21 -15.58 -0.78
C ALA A 6 -1.33 -15.65 0.27
N GLN A 7 -1.41 -14.67 1.18
CA GLN A 7 -2.50 -14.58 2.16
C GLN A 7 -3.86 -14.37 1.47
N SER A 8 -3.91 -13.47 0.48
CA SER A 8 -5.14 -13.24 -0.30
C SER A 8 -5.56 -14.50 -1.07
N LYS A 9 -4.60 -15.23 -1.66
CA LYS A 9 -4.89 -16.51 -2.32
C LYS A 9 -5.42 -17.54 -1.33
N GLY A 10 -4.78 -17.66 -0.16
CA GLY A 10 -5.25 -18.57 0.90
C GLY A 10 -6.67 -18.25 1.37
N LEU A 11 -7.05 -16.98 1.44
CA LEU A 11 -8.42 -16.58 1.76
C LEU A 11 -9.41 -17.01 0.66
N LEU A 12 -9.09 -16.79 -0.61
CA LEU A 12 -9.93 -17.23 -1.73
C LEU A 12 -10.11 -18.77 -1.71
N ASP A 13 -9.04 -19.51 -1.45
CA ASP A 13 -9.08 -20.98 -1.36
C ASP A 13 -9.95 -21.45 -0.19
N HIS A 14 -9.81 -20.81 0.98
CA HIS A 14 -10.65 -21.11 2.15
C HIS A 14 -12.14 -20.87 1.89
N LEU A 15 -12.46 -19.84 1.11
CA LEU A 15 -13.82 -19.50 0.70
C LEU A 15 -14.32 -20.27 -0.53
N ASN A 16 -13.50 -21.19 -1.10
CA ASN A 16 -13.77 -21.91 -2.34
C ASN A 16 -14.03 -20.98 -3.55
N ILE A 17 -13.42 -19.79 -3.57
CA ILE A 17 -13.50 -18.81 -4.66
C ILE A 17 -12.32 -19.06 -5.61
N LYS A 18 -12.60 -19.53 -6.81
CA LYS A 18 -11.56 -19.85 -7.80
C LYS A 18 -10.96 -18.60 -8.46
N ARG A 19 -11.79 -17.60 -8.73
CA ARG A 19 -11.38 -16.36 -9.40
C ARG A 19 -12.14 -15.17 -8.81
N ALA A 20 -11.47 -14.04 -8.73
CA ALA A 20 -12.06 -12.80 -8.23
C ALA A 20 -11.54 -11.56 -8.98
N HIS A 21 -12.33 -10.51 -9.00
CA HIS A 21 -11.82 -9.17 -9.27
C HIS A 21 -11.09 -8.67 -8.03
N ILE A 22 -9.87 -8.18 -8.20
CA ILE A 22 -9.03 -7.72 -7.08
C ILE A 22 -8.91 -6.19 -7.15
N MET A 23 -9.29 -5.53 -6.07
CA MET A 23 -9.25 -4.07 -5.98
C MET A 23 -8.39 -3.61 -4.81
N GLY A 24 -7.62 -2.56 -5.02
CA GLY A 24 -6.85 -1.90 -3.96
C GLY A 24 -6.75 -0.40 -4.17
N GLY A 25 -6.71 0.33 -3.06
CA GLY A 25 -6.49 1.76 -3.06
C GLY A 25 -5.20 2.15 -2.34
N CYS A 26 -4.58 3.24 -2.77
CA CYS A 26 -3.34 3.74 -2.16
C CYS A 26 -2.25 2.65 -2.21
N MET A 27 -1.62 2.37 -1.09
CA MET A 27 -0.65 1.28 -0.96
C MET A 27 -1.25 -0.11 -1.24
N GLY A 28 -2.58 -0.28 -1.14
CA GLY A 28 -3.27 -1.51 -1.49
C GLY A 28 -3.16 -1.88 -2.97
N CYS A 29 -2.78 -0.96 -3.85
CA CYS A 29 -2.49 -1.27 -5.25
C CYS A 29 -1.28 -2.21 -5.39
N CYS A 30 -0.29 -2.13 -4.49
CA CYS A 30 0.91 -2.97 -4.53
C CYS A 30 0.59 -4.46 -4.33
N PRO A 31 -0.14 -4.89 -3.28
CA PRO A 31 -0.56 -6.29 -3.16
C PRO A 31 -1.54 -6.73 -4.26
N VAL A 32 -2.37 -5.84 -4.83
CA VAL A 32 -3.22 -6.18 -5.99
C VAL A 32 -2.37 -6.57 -7.18
N VAL A 33 -1.39 -5.75 -7.54
CA VAL A 33 -0.47 -6.04 -8.64
C VAL A 33 0.33 -7.30 -8.37
N ALA A 34 0.88 -7.44 -7.16
CA ALA A 34 1.62 -8.64 -6.76
C ALA A 34 0.75 -9.91 -6.82
N PHE A 35 -0.55 -9.81 -6.51
CA PHE A 35 -1.50 -10.91 -6.64
C PHE A 35 -1.74 -11.28 -8.11
N GLY A 36 -1.99 -10.28 -8.97
CA GLY A 36 -2.17 -10.49 -10.41
C GLY A 36 -0.97 -11.18 -11.06
N VAL A 37 0.24 -10.77 -10.70
CA VAL A 37 1.49 -11.38 -11.19
C VAL A 37 1.67 -12.81 -10.68
N ALA A 38 1.40 -13.05 -9.39
CA ALA A 38 1.62 -14.36 -8.78
C ALA A 38 0.51 -15.38 -9.10
N TYR A 39 -0.72 -14.93 -9.32
CA TYR A 39 -1.92 -15.76 -9.50
C TYR A 39 -2.81 -15.25 -10.62
N PRO A 40 -2.31 -15.12 -11.86
CA PRO A 40 -3.10 -14.60 -12.98
C PRO A 40 -4.33 -15.46 -13.26
N GLU A 41 -4.25 -16.77 -13.06
CA GLU A 41 -5.37 -17.70 -13.22
C GLU A 41 -6.50 -17.50 -12.20
N ALA A 42 -6.18 -16.93 -11.01
CA ALA A 42 -7.16 -16.64 -9.98
C ALA A 42 -7.71 -15.19 -10.06
N THR A 43 -7.20 -14.40 -10.99
CA THR A 43 -7.56 -12.99 -11.17
C THR A 43 -8.50 -12.84 -12.37
N LEU A 44 -9.66 -12.19 -12.17
CA LEU A 44 -10.56 -11.79 -13.27
C LEU A 44 -10.14 -10.44 -13.84
N SER A 45 -9.91 -9.46 -13.00
CA SER A 45 -9.37 -8.14 -13.35
C SER A 45 -8.80 -7.45 -12.11
N MET A 46 -8.11 -6.34 -12.32
CA MET A 46 -7.54 -5.50 -11.27
C MET A 46 -8.15 -4.09 -11.31
N VAL A 47 -8.44 -3.52 -10.13
CA VAL A 47 -8.79 -2.10 -10.00
C VAL A 47 -7.74 -1.44 -9.11
N LEU A 48 -7.00 -0.48 -9.67
CA LEU A 48 -5.88 0.21 -9.06
C LEU A 48 -6.28 1.66 -8.79
N TRP A 49 -6.75 1.92 -7.57
CA TRP A 49 -7.28 3.23 -7.18
C TRP A 49 -6.22 4.05 -6.47
N TRP A 50 -5.84 5.18 -7.05
CA TRP A 50 -4.82 6.07 -6.51
C TRP A 50 -3.53 5.33 -6.14
N PRO A 51 -2.87 4.69 -7.11
CA PRO A 51 -1.64 3.97 -6.81
C PRO A 51 -0.60 4.92 -6.21
N VAL A 52 0.08 4.44 -5.16
CA VAL A 52 1.16 5.18 -4.51
C VAL A 52 2.37 5.27 -5.43
N GLY A 53 3.06 6.40 -5.36
CA GLY A 53 4.30 6.62 -6.12
C GLY A 53 4.59 8.09 -6.34
N GLY A 54 5.72 8.34 -7.00
CA GLY A 54 6.26 9.66 -7.25
C GLY A 54 7.37 10.04 -6.27
N ALA A 55 8.20 11.00 -6.67
CA ALA A 55 9.37 11.41 -5.91
C ALA A 55 9.03 11.88 -4.49
N ARG A 56 7.91 12.59 -4.30
CA ARG A 56 7.48 13.05 -2.97
C ARG A 56 7.03 11.90 -2.07
N TYR A 57 6.34 10.91 -2.61
CA TYR A 57 5.98 9.69 -1.88
C TYR A 57 7.23 9.02 -1.29
N ARG A 58 8.24 8.81 -2.13
CA ARG A 58 9.51 8.19 -1.75
C ARG A 58 10.26 9.00 -0.70
N ILE A 59 10.48 10.29 -0.95
CA ILE A 59 11.17 11.19 -0.02
C ILE A 59 10.46 11.25 1.33
N ASN A 60 9.16 11.52 1.35
CA ASN A 60 8.37 11.61 2.57
C ASN A 60 8.33 10.29 3.33
N GLY A 61 8.27 9.17 2.62
CA GLY A 61 8.33 7.84 3.20
C GLY A 61 9.63 7.61 3.96
N HIS A 62 10.76 7.80 3.30
CA HIS A 62 12.08 7.66 3.92
C HIS A 62 12.26 8.59 5.13
N GLN A 63 11.83 9.85 5.01
CA GLN A 63 11.94 10.81 6.11
C GLN A 63 11.12 10.38 7.35
N ARG A 64 9.88 9.92 7.15
CA ARG A 64 9.04 9.43 8.25
C ARG A 64 9.65 8.24 8.96
N PHE A 65 10.14 7.26 8.21
CA PHE A 65 10.78 6.08 8.79
C PHE A 65 12.10 6.43 9.49
N ALA A 66 12.90 7.33 8.94
CA ALA A 66 14.12 7.80 9.58
C ALA A 66 13.85 8.51 10.92
N GLN A 67 12.84 9.37 10.98
CA GLN A 67 12.44 10.03 12.23
C GLN A 67 11.97 9.03 13.28
N HIS A 68 11.16 8.05 12.88
CA HIS A 68 10.71 7.00 13.78
C HIS A 68 11.86 6.17 14.34
N LEU A 69 12.75 5.68 13.46
CA LEU A 69 13.88 4.87 13.88
C LEU A 69 14.86 5.65 14.77
N SER A 70 15.08 6.93 14.50
CA SER A 70 15.89 7.79 15.36
C SER A 70 15.26 7.94 16.75
N TYR A 71 13.94 8.10 16.85
CA TYR A 71 13.22 8.19 18.12
C TYR A 71 13.30 6.86 18.88
N VAL A 72 13.10 5.73 18.22
CA VAL A 72 13.26 4.39 18.81
C VAL A 72 14.67 4.17 19.35
N GLN A 73 15.69 4.58 18.59
CA GLN A 73 17.09 4.45 19.01
C GLN A 73 17.41 5.23 20.27
N GLN A 74 16.84 6.42 20.42
CA GLN A 74 17.13 7.31 21.54
C GLN A 74 16.35 6.95 22.80
N LEU A 75 15.10 6.55 22.67
CA LEU A 75 14.17 6.45 23.79
C LEU A 75 13.52 5.06 23.96
N GLY A 76 13.65 4.19 22.98
CA GLY A 76 13.10 2.84 23.02
C GLY A 76 11.61 2.76 22.68
N LEU A 77 11.09 1.51 22.60
CA LEU A 77 9.72 1.23 22.13
C LEU A 77 8.64 1.57 23.17
N ALA A 78 8.96 1.59 24.45
CA ALA A 78 8.01 2.01 25.49
C ALA A 78 7.63 3.48 25.34
N GLU A 79 8.59 4.34 24.98
CA GLU A 79 8.33 5.75 24.73
C GLU A 79 7.56 5.99 23.42
N VAL A 80 7.71 5.13 22.42
CA VAL A 80 6.85 5.14 21.22
C VAL A 80 5.39 4.88 21.63
N VAL A 81 5.15 3.90 22.50
CA VAL A 81 3.80 3.59 22.99
C VAL A 81 3.23 4.78 23.78
N ALA A 82 4.01 5.37 24.68
CA ALA A 82 3.59 6.55 25.45
C ALA A 82 3.24 7.73 24.53
N LEU A 83 4.09 8.01 23.55
CA LEU A 83 3.85 9.08 22.55
C LEU A 83 2.58 8.82 21.72
N ALA A 84 2.44 7.61 21.19
CA ALA A 84 1.31 7.25 20.32
C ALA A 84 -0.03 7.33 21.06
N THR A 85 -0.07 6.90 22.34
CA THR A 85 -1.27 6.98 23.18
C THR A 85 -1.56 8.40 23.67
N GLY A 86 -0.54 9.15 24.05
CA GLY A 86 -0.70 10.50 24.62
C GLY A 86 -1.08 11.58 23.62
N THR A 87 -0.60 11.49 22.37
CA THR A 87 -0.83 12.55 21.37
C THR A 87 -2.04 12.30 20.46
N GLY A 88 -2.48 11.07 20.31
CA GLY A 88 -3.54 10.71 19.36
C GLY A 88 -3.17 10.87 17.88
N LYS A 89 -1.96 11.32 17.56
CA LYS A 89 -1.52 11.60 16.17
C LYS A 89 -1.28 10.35 15.36
N SER A 90 -1.55 10.44 14.08
CA SER A 90 -1.20 9.40 13.11
C SER A 90 0.29 9.42 12.77
N PHE A 91 0.77 8.35 12.11
CA PHE A 91 2.15 8.28 11.60
C PHE A 91 2.49 9.39 10.59
N ASN A 92 1.49 9.90 9.87
CA ASN A 92 1.70 11.01 8.94
C ASN A 92 1.85 12.37 9.65
N GLU A 93 1.19 12.53 10.79
CA GLU A 93 1.22 13.79 11.57
C GLU A 93 2.40 13.85 12.53
N ASP A 94 2.75 12.72 13.14
CA ASP A 94 3.92 12.58 14.02
C ASP A 94 4.61 11.23 13.77
N PRO A 95 5.61 11.20 12.88
CA PRO A 95 6.30 9.97 12.56
C PRO A 95 6.97 9.24 13.72
N ARG A 96 7.28 9.93 14.81
CA ARG A 96 7.91 9.32 15.99
C ARG A 96 7.05 8.21 16.59
N GLY A 97 5.72 8.34 16.53
CA GLY A 97 4.76 7.33 16.98
C GLY A 97 4.75 6.02 16.17
N GLY A 98 5.38 6.01 15.00
CA GLY A 98 5.56 4.83 14.15
C GLY A 98 4.33 4.40 13.36
N PRO A 99 4.51 3.48 12.41
CA PRO A 99 3.46 3.05 11.50
C PRO A 99 2.30 2.29 12.18
N TRP A 100 2.50 1.81 13.39
CA TRP A 100 1.47 1.11 14.18
C TRP A 100 0.80 2.00 15.24
N ALA A 101 1.00 3.32 15.25
CA ALA A 101 0.42 4.23 16.24
C ALA A 101 -1.10 4.05 16.44
N SER A 102 -1.85 3.80 15.35
CA SER A 102 -3.29 3.57 15.43
C SER A 102 -3.67 2.22 16.07
N VAL A 103 -2.86 1.19 15.87
CA VAL A 103 -3.07 -0.14 16.50
C VAL A 103 -2.70 -0.07 17.98
N ILE A 104 -1.57 0.56 18.32
CA ILE A 104 -1.13 0.78 19.69
C ILE A 104 -2.23 1.46 20.53
N ARG A 105 -2.93 2.44 19.97
CA ARG A 105 -4.03 3.12 20.67
C ARG A 105 -5.27 2.27 20.89
N ARG A 106 -5.55 1.34 19.97
CA ARG A 106 -6.81 0.55 19.98
C ARG A 106 -6.68 -0.80 20.67
N ASP A 107 -5.46 -1.32 20.75
CA ASP A 107 -5.18 -2.66 21.27
C ASP A 107 -4.08 -2.58 22.34
N ARG A 108 -4.51 -2.68 23.60
CA ARG A 108 -3.61 -2.64 24.76
C ARG A 108 -2.65 -3.83 24.78
N ALA A 109 -3.12 -5.03 24.43
CA ALA A 109 -2.26 -6.21 24.40
C ALA A 109 -1.17 -6.10 23.34
N PHE A 110 -1.52 -5.56 22.16
CA PHE A 110 -0.55 -5.22 21.13
C PHE A 110 0.45 -4.16 21.64
N ALA A 111 0.00 -3.07 22.27
CA ALA A 111 0.87 -2.01 22.79
C ALA A 111 1.87 -2.55 23.82
N GLU A 112 1.41 -3.40 24.75
CA GLU A 112 2.28 -4.04 25.75
C GLU A 112 3.31 -4.99 25.11
N SER A 113 2.90 -5.77 24.10
CA SER A 113 3.80 -6.63 23.33
C SER A 113 4.80 -5.82 22.51
N TYR A 114 4.34 -4.73 21.89
CA TYR A 114 5.19 -3.83 21.11
C TYR A 114 6.29 -3.18 21.96
N ALA A 115 5.95 -2.70 23.15
CA ALA A 115 6.91 -2.07 24.06
C ALA A 115 8.04 -3.02 24.53
N ARG A 116 7.78 -4.34 24.55
CA ARG A 116 8.72 -5.37 24.99
C ARG A 116 9.61 -5.96 23.90
N GLN A 117 9.44 -5.54 22.64
CA GLN A 117 10.26 -6.07 21.55
C GLN A 117 11.72 -5.67 21.71
N ASP A 118 12.60 -6.50 21.20
CA ASP A 118 14.03 -6.17 21.08
C ASP A 118 14.22 -5.00 20.11
N VAL A 119 14.86 -3.93 20.59
CA VAL A 119 15.00 -2.67 19.86
C VAL A 119 15.86 -2.84 18.60
N GLU A 120 16.96 -3.59 18.68
CA GLU A 120 17.87 -3.78 17.54
C GLU A 120 17.17 -4.56 16.43
N ARG A 121 16.52 -5.67 16.79
CA ARG A 121 15.75 -6.47 15.85
C ARG A 121 14.61 -5.67 15.22
N TYR A 122 13.90 -4.89 16.03
CA TYR A 122 12.84 -4.00 15.56
C TYR A 122 13.36 -3.01 14.52
N GLN A 123 14.47 -2.33 14.82
CA GLN A 123 15.10 -1.36 13.91
C GLN A 123 15.51 -1.99 12.59
N LEU A 124 16.13 -3.18 12.62
CA LEU A 124 16.52 -3.90 11.41
C LEU A 124 15.29 -4.24 10.53
N LEU A 125 14.22 -4.75 11.14
CA LEU A 125 13.00 -5.12 10.42
C LEU A 125 12.30 -3.89 9.82
N VAL A 126 12.16 -2.81 10.60
CA VAL A 126 11.48 -1.60 10.13
C VAL A 126 12.31 -0.84 9.09
N ALA A 127 13.63 -0.81 9.23
CA ALA A 127 14.51 -0.25 8.20
C ALA A 127 14.42 -1.06 6.89
N SER A 128 14.37 -2.39 6.97
CA SER A 128 14.18 -3.25 5.81
C SER A 128 12.82 -3.02 5.15
N MET A 129 11.75 -2.91 5.95
CA MET A 129 10.41 -2.59 5.46
C MET A 129 10.38 -1.23 4.74
N GLY A 130 10.98 -0.19 5.33
CA GLY A 130 11.07 1.13 4.70
C GLY A 130 11.79 1.09 3.35
N ARG A 131 12.88 0.34 3.25
CA ARG A 131 13.58 0.16 1.96
C ARG A 131 12.70 -0.52 0.91
N THR A 132 11.95 -1.55 1.30
CA THR A 132 11.05 -2.27 0.38
C THR A 132 9.87 -1.43 -0.07
N LEU A 133 9.30 -0.62 0.84
CA LEU A 133 8.13 0.21 0.54
C LEU A 133 8.45 1.42 -0.35
N PHE A 134 9.69 1.92 -0.29
CA PHE A 134 10.12 3.15 -0.97
C PHE A 134 11.35 2.92 -1.85
N ASP A 135 11.47 1.75 -2.45
CA ASP A 135 12.61 1.36 -3.30
C ASP A 135 12.65 2.13 -4.62
N ARG A 136 11.49 2.60 -5.10
CA ARG A 136 11.36 3.31 -6.39
C ARG A 136 10.30 4.42 -6.33
N ASP A 137 10.30 5.30 -7.35
CA ASP A 137 9.38 6.44 -7.46
C ASP A 137 8.00 6.06 -8.02
N THR A 138 7.90 4.88 -8.62
CA THR A 138 6.67 4.32 -9.17
C THR A 138 6.05 3.32 -8.19
N ALA A 139 4.84 2.86 -8.45
CA ALA A 139 4.14 1.95 -7.55
C ALA A 139 5.05 0.76 -7.16
N PRO A 140 5.38 0.59 -5.89
CA PRO A 140 6.25 -0.48 -5.45
C PRO A 140 5.58 -1.84 -5.59
N GLY A 141 6.36 -2.89 -5.78
CA GLY A 141 5.92 -4.27 -5.64
C GLY A 141 6.17 -5.17 -6.85
N ALA A 142 5.83 -4.77 -8.06
CA ALA A 142 6.08 -5.58 -9.27
C ALA A 142 7.20 -4.97 -10.13
N GLU A 143 7.96 -5.83 -10.79
CA GLU A 143 8.94 -5.38 -11.76
C GLU A 143 8.25 -5.00 -13.08
N PRO A 144 8.80 -4.03 -13.84
CA PRO A 144 8.24 -3.62 -15.12
C PRO A 144 8.02 -4.78 -16.09
N GLU A 145 8.96 -5.70 -16.13
CA GLU A 145 8.93 -6.87 -16.99
C GLU A 145 7.77 -7.83 -16.67
N ASP A 146 7.38 -7.93 -15.40
CA ASP A 146 6.23 -8.72 -14.97
C ASP A 146 4.92 -8.03 -15.36
N LEU A 147 4.87 -6.70 -15.20
CA LEU A 147 3.70 -5.90 -15.61
C LEU A 147 3.45 -5.97 -17.11
N LEU A 148 4.52 -5.84 -17.93
CA LEU A 148 4.44 -5.89 -19.39
C LEU A 148 3.95 -7.25 -19.94
N ARG A 149 4.10 -8.32 -19.17
CA ARG A 149 3.64 -9.66 -19.53
C ARG A 149 2.26 -10.00 -18.97
N LEU A 150 1.70 -9.15 -18.12
CA LEU A 150 0.47 -9.43 -17.40
C LEU A 150 -0.75 -9.17 -18.28
N ASP A 151 -1.27 -10.23 -18.90
CA ASP A 151 -2.46 -10.19 -19.75
C ASP A 151 -3.77 -10.25 -18.94
N LEU A 152 -3.98 -9.27 -18.07
CA LEU A 152 -5.18 -9.13 -17.24
C LEU A 152 -5.82 -7.76 -17.47
N PRO A 153 -7.17 -7.67 -17.54
CA PRO A 153 -7.84 -6.38 -17.56
C PRO A 153 -7.52 -5.59 -16.28
N ALA A 154 -7.18 -4.32 -16.43
CA ALA A 154 -6.89 -3.44 -15.31
C ALA A 154 -7.54 -2.06 -15.48
N LEU A 155 -8.21 -1.57 -14.45
CA LEU A 155 -8.68 -0.19 -14.37
C LEU A 155 -7.72 0.61 -13.49
N VAL A 156 -7.11 1.65 -14.06
CA VAL A 156 -6.21 2.55 -13.34
C VAL A 156 -6.91 3.88 -13.08
N ILE A 157 -7.06 4.24 -11.82
CA ILE A 157 -7.73 5.47 -11.37
C ILE A 157 -6.68 6.37 -10.72
N PRO A 158 -6.36 7.55 -11.31
CA PRO A 158 -5.28 8.40 -10.83
C PRO A 158 -5.63 9.15 -9.55
N GLY A 159 -4.64 9.31 -8.67
CA GLY A 159 -4.63 10.33 -7.63
C GLY A 159 -3.90 11.60 -8.10
N ARG A 160 -3.85 12.62 -7.24
CA ARG A 160 -3.17 13.90 -7.51
C ARG A 160 -2.68 14.58 -6.23
N ASP A 161 -2.00 13.84 -5.40
CA ASP A 161 -1.40 14.38 -4.19
C ASP A 161 0.07 13.92 -4.04
N PRO A 162 0.81 14.38 -3.02
CA PRO A 162 2.21 14.01 -2.84
C PRO A 162 2.52 12.51 -2.70
N SER A 163 1.52 11.69 -2.34
CA SER A 163 1.67 10.24 -2.19
C SER A 163 1.15 9.46 -3.38
N HIS A 164 0.26 10.07 -4.17
CA HIS A 164 -0.44 9.47 -5.30
C HIS A 164 -0.23 10.32 -6.54
N ALA A 165 1.03 10.44 -6.96
CA ALA A 165 1.37 11.23 -8.15
C ALA A 165 0.72 10.63 -9.40
N THR A 166 0.17 11.48 -10.27
CA THR A 166 -0.41 11.06 -11.55
C THR A 166 0.58 10.25 -12.38
N SER A 167 1.88 10.53 -12.28
CA SER A 167 2.94 9.76 -12.94
C SER A 167 2.98 8.29 -12.51
N ALA A 168 2.63 7.97 -11.26
CA ALA A 168 2.57 6.57 -10.81
C ALA A 168 1.41 5.80 -11.46
N ALA A 169 0.26 6.46 -11.65
CA ALA A 169 -0.87 5.88 -12.36
C ALA A 169 -0.57 5.71 -13.87
N ARG A 170 0.05 6.71 -14.49
CA ARG A 170 0.48 6.64 -15.91
C ARG A 170 1.50 5.53 -16.14
N TYR A 171 2.45 5.36 -15.23
CA TYR A 171 3.40 4.25 -15.32
C TYR A 171 2.71 2.88 -15.35
N LEU A 172 1.69 2.67 -14.50
CA LEU A 172 0.92 1.42 -14.51
C LEU A 172 0.13 1.24 -15.80
N GLU A 173 -0.48 2.31 -16.32
CA GLU A 173 -1.14 2.30 -17.62
C GLU A 173 -0.19 1.90 -18.76
N GLU A 174 1.01 2.48 -18.78
CA GLU A 174 2.02 2.20 -19.80
C GLU A 174 2.54 0.75 -19.73
N CYS A 175 2.67 0.20 -18.51
CA CYS A 175 3.21 -1.14 -18.32
C CYS A 175 2.17 -2.25 -18.48
N LEU A 176 0.89 -2.00 -18.21
CA LEU A 176 -0.16 -3.03 -18.25
C LEU A 176 -0.83 -3.08 -19.62
N PRO A 177 -0.64 -4.16 -20.42
CA PRO A 177 -1.09 -4.21 -21.83
C PRO A 177 -2.59 -4.06 -22.03
N ARG A 178 -3.39 -4.43 -21.02
CA ARG A 178 -4.86 -4.36 -21.05
C ARG A 178 -5.42 -3.41 -20.01
N SER A 179 -4.76 -2.25 -19.84
CA SER A 179 -5.23 -1.23 -18.92
C SER A 179 -6.22 -0.27 -19.56
N GLU A 180 -7.20 0.14 -18.77
CA GLU A 180 -8.05 1.30 -19.00
C GLU A 180 -7.69 2.39 -18.00
N TYR A 181 -7.32 3.56 -18.46
CA TYR A 181 -7.04 4.71 -17.62
C TYR A 181 -8.27 5.60 -17.51
N TRP A 182 -8.79 5.77 -16.30
CA TRP A 182 -9.89 6.71 -16.10
C TRP A 182 -9.36 8.12 -15.90
N ASP A 183 -9.23 8.88 -17.00
CA ASP A 183 -8.65 10.23 -17.01
C ASP A 183 -9.60 11.28 -16.41
N VAL A 184 -9.92 11.09 -15.13
CA VAL A 184 -10.75 11.99 -14.32
C VAL A 184 -9.97 12.38 -13.08
N LEU A 185 -9.85 13.69 -12.83
CA LEU A 185 -9.19 14.22 -11.65
C LEU A 185 -9.93 13.82 -10.36
N PRO A 186 -9.23 13.75 -9.19
CA PRO A 186 -9.85 13.36 -7.92
C PRO A 186 -11.14 14.10 -7.57
N GLU A 187 -11.25 15.37 -7.94
CA GLU A 187 -12.44 16.19 -7.69
C GLU A 187 -13.67 15.69 -8.45
N GLY A 188 -13.47 15.00 -9.57
CA GLY A 188 -14.54 14.37 -10.35
C GLY A 188 -14.81 12.91 -9.98
N GLN A 189 -14.00 12.32 -9.11
CA GLN A 189 -14.13 10.95 -8.61
C GLN A 189 -15.03 10.94 -7.35
N THR A 190 -16.31 11.25 -7.52
CA THR A 190 -17.28 11.37 -6.43
C THR A 190 -17.83 10.02 -5.98
N GLU A 191 -18.62 10.02 -4.91
CA GLU A 191 -19.35 8.84 -4.42
C GLU A 191 -20.31 8.25 -5.45
N ASP A 192 -20.75 9.03 -6.43
CA ASP A 192 -21.61 8.57 -7.53
C ASP A 192 -20.81 8.09 -8.74
N THR A 193 -19.81 8.87 -9.17
CA THR A 193 -19.09 8.62 -10.44
C THR A 193 -18.10 7.46 -10.33
N ALA A 194 -17.41 7.34 -9.20
CA ALA A 194 -16.38 6.35 -9.03
C ALA A 194 -16.92 4.92 -8.91
N PRO A 195 -17.96 4.62 -8.10
CA PRO A 195 -18.59 3.31 -8.09
C PRO A 195 -19.19 2.93 -9.45
N ALA A 196 -19.85 3.90 -10.13
CA ALA A 196 -20.44 3.66 -11.45
C ALA A 196 -19.37 3.25 -12.47
N ARG A 197 -18.19 3.93 -12.47
CA ARG A 197 -17.08 3.61 -13.37
C ARG A 197 -16.48 2.23 -13.06
N VAL A 198 -16.28 1.92 -11.77
CA VAL A 198 -15.77 0.60 -11.38
C VAL A 198 -16.76 -0.50 -11.78
N LEU A 199 -18.05 -0.36 -11.51
CA LEU A 199 -19.08 -1.34 -11.89
C LEU A 199 -19.15 -1.52 -13.42
N GLN A 200 -19.03 -0.43 -14.19
CA GLN A 200 -18.96 -0.51 -15.65
C GLN A 200 -17.78 -1.39 -16.11
N PHE A 201 -16.61 -1.19 -15.52
CA PHE A 201 -15.42 -1.98 -15.84
C PHE A 201 -15.55 -3.45 -15.42
N LEU A 202 -16.11 -3.72 -14.24
CA LEU A 202 -16.27 -5.10 -13.76
C LEU A 202 -17.28 -5.92 -14.57
N ASN A 203 -18.18 -5.26 -15.32
CA ASN A 203 -19.20 -5.89 -16.15
C ASN A 203 -18.83 -5.92 -17.65
N SER A 204 -17.65 -5.38 -18.02
CA SER A 204 -17.14 -5.45 -19.39
C SER A 204 -16.34 -6.73 -19.60
#